data_2036c9e7a6a3fb855fc31555d8b8f437
#
_entry.id   2036c9e7a6a3fb855fc31555d8b8f437
#
_cell.length_a   1.000
_cell.length_b   1.000
_cell.length_c   1.000
_cell.angle_alpha   90.00
_cell.angle_beta   90.00
_cell.angle_gamma   90.00
#
_symmetry.space_group_name_H-M   'P 1'
#
loop_
_entity.id
_entity.type
_entity.pdbx_description
1 polymer ?
#
loop_
_entity_poly.entity_id
_entity_poly.type
_entity_poly.pdbx_seq_one_letter_code
_entity_poly.pdbx_strand_id
1 'polypeptide(L)'
;MAVITKIRLWNFRRFRNYTIEPNEKFNVFVGDNEVGKSTILEAIDIVASGNIRWVEAIGLDKLFNIDSVREFNAGRRDFNHLPVLRIELYLSGDFDHTMNGKNNLDGRTCDGIRLVCEPNPDFSSEISEALYTNETYFPYDYYSIRFSTFADLGYSGYKKKIRTVLIDSTSMSSEYATTDFVRRMYHHCTETDAAARALHKSQYRLMGSRYGAESLKSLNERVHPEGQYLSLIHISEPTRL
;
A
#
# COMPACT_ATOMS: atom_id res chain seq x y z
N MET A 1 -3.90 20.27 7.81
CA MET A 1 -4.47 19.06 7.19
C MET A 1 -3.60 18.74 5.96
N ALA A 2 -3.19 17.50 5.78
CA ALA A 2 -2.38 17.10 4.61
C ALA A 2 -3.27 17.00 3.37
N VAL A 3 -2.84 17.60 2.27
CA VAL A 3 -3.54 17.59 0.98
C VAL A 3 -2.55 17.14 -0.11
N ILE A 4 -3.02 16.29 -1.03
CA ILE A 4 -2.25 15.94 -2.22
C ILE A 4 -2.50 17.02 -3.28
N THR A 5 -1.43 17.71 -3.69
CA THR A 5 -1.50 18.79 -4.69
C THR A 5 -1.15 18.33 -6.09
N LYS A 6 -0.32 17.26 -6.20
CA LYS A 6 0.06 16.67 -7.47
C LYS A 6 0.39 15.20 -7.30
N ILE A 7 0.06 14.40 -8.30
CA ILE A 7 0.40 12.98 -8.40
C ILE A 7 1.17 12.80 -9.70
N ARG A 8 2.33 12.15 -9.65
CA ARG A 8 3.08 11.77 -10.84
C ARG A 8 3.26 10.26 -10.88
N LEU A 9 2.88 9.68 -12.03
CA LEU A 9 3.00 8.26 -12.31
C LEU A 9 3.98 8.08 -13.47
N TRP A 10 5.04 7.34 -13.24
CA TRP A 10 6.07 7.05 -14.24
C TRP A 10 6.26 5.53 -14.34
N ASN A 11 6.05 4.98 -15.54
CA ASN A 11 6.11 3.53 -15.83
C ASN A 11 5.25 2.67 -14.88
N PHE A 12 4.13 3.19 -14.45
CA PHE A 12 3.22 2.50 -13.54
C PHE A 12 1.99 1.98 -14.26
N ARG A 13 1.83 0.64 -14.32
CA ARG A 13 0.72 -0.05 -14.99
C ARG A 13 0.50 0.49 -16.40
N ARG A 14 -0.68 1.06 -16.68
CA ARG A 14 -0.98 1.67 -17.98
C ARG A 14 -0.38 3.07 -18.19
N PHE A 15 0.11 3.68 -17.13
CA PHE A 15 0.64 5.04 -17.19
C PHE A 15 2.15 5.04 -17.43
N ARG A 16 2.58 5.52 -18.60
CA ARG A 16 3.98 5.67 -18.92
C ARG A 16 4.57 6.95 -18.30
N ASN A 17 3.87 8.05 -18.47
CA ASN A 17 4.17 9.34 -17.85
C ASN A 17 2.86 10.09 -17.70
N TYR A 18 2.36 10.20 -16.48
CA TYR A 18 1.07 10.80 -16.22
C TYR A 18 1.13 11.70 -15.00
N THR A 19 0.50 12.87 -15.10
CA THR A 19 0.45 13.86 -14.03
C THR A 19 -1.00 14.27 -13.78
N ILE A 20 -1.37 14.36 -12.50
CA ILE A 20 -2.68 14.84 -12.07
C ILE A 20 -2.45 15.89 -11.00
N GLU A 21 -3.20 16.99 -11.08
CA GLU A 21 -3.28 18.03 -10.06
C GLU A 21 -4.69 18.02 -9.46
N PRO A 22 -4.91 17.28 -8.36
CA PRO A 22 -6.23 17.18 -7.76
C PRO A 22 -6.60 18.47 -7.02
N ASN A 23 -7.91 18.70 -6.88
CA ASN A 23 -8.44 19.76 -6.01
C ASN A 23 -8.24 19.38 -4.54
N GLU A 24 -8.15 20.39 -3.67
CA GLU A 24 -7.87 20.19 -2.24
C GLU A 24 -8.94 19.41 -1.47
N LYS A 25 -10.19 19.47 -1.89
CA LYS A 25 -11.32 18.93 -1.11
C LYS A 25 -11.96 17.70 -1.70
N PHE A 26 -12.31 17.74 -2.99
CA PHE A 26 -13.10 16.71 -3.61
C PHE A 26 -12.71 16.52 -5.07
N ASN A 27 -12.47 15.27 -5.45
CA ASN A 27 -12.11 14.90 -6.81
C ASN A 27 -12.95 13.72 -7.27
N VAL A 28 -13.44 13.78 -8.50
CA VAL A 28 -14.20 12.71 -9.13
C VAL A 28 -13.48 12.29 -10.41
N PHE A 29 -13.08 11.03 -10.47
CA PHE A 29 -12.53 10.43 -11.69
C PHE A 29 -13.65 9.78 -12.49
N VAL A 30 -13.97 10.36 -13.63
CA VAL A 30 -15.02 9.87 -14.54
C VAL A 30 -14.36 9.36 -15.82
N GLY A 31 -14.89 8.31 -16.39
CA GLY A 31 -14.42 7.72 -17.65
C GLY A 31 -14.88 6.26 -17.77
N ASP A 32 -14.66 5.68 -18.96
CA ASP A 32 -15.01 4.30 -19.25
C ASP A 32 -14.30 3.29 -18.34
N ASN A 33 -14.75 2.05 -18.38
CA ASN A 33 -14.05 0.98 -17.69
C ASN A 33 -12.63 0.85 -18.26
N GLU A 34 -11.68 0.51 -17.38
CA GLU A 34 -10.26 0.33 -17.73
C GLU A 34 -9.45 1.60 -18.07
N VAL A 35 -10.02 2.80 -17.99
CA VAL A 35 -9.27 4.07 -18.21
C VAL A 35 -8.18 4.31 -17.16
N GLY A 36 -8.20 3.58 -16.05
CA GLY A 36 -7.17 3.67 -15.01
C GLY A 36 -7.59 4.46 -13.77
N LYS A 37 -8.89 4.71 -13.58
CA LYS A 37 -9.41 5.39 -12.37
C LYS A 37 -8.95 4.71 -11.07
N SER A 38 -9.19 3.41 -10.96
CA SER A 38 -8.79 2.60 -9.81
C SER A 38 -7.27 2.53 -9.66
N THR A 39 -6.53 2.53 -10.77
CA THR A 39 -5.07 2.53 -10.79
C THR A 39 -4.48 3.79 -10.15
N ILE A 40 -5.12 4.95 -10.34
CA ILE A 40 -4.69 6.20 -9.70
C ILE A 40 -4.90 6.13 -8.18
N LEU A 41 -6.06 5.65 -7.74
CA LEU A 41 -6.37 5.50 -6.32
C LEU A 41 -5.43 4.48 -5.65
N GLU A 42 -5.15 3.38 -6.34
CA GLU A 42 -4.20 2.38 -5.89
C GLU A 42 -2.78 2.94 -5.78
N ALA A 43 -2.33 3.75 -6.73
CA ALA A 43 -1.04 4.42 -6.69
C ALA A 43 -0.90 5.31 -5.44
N ILE A 44 -1.95 6.07 -5.10
CA ILE A 44 -1.99 6.89 -3.88
C ILE A 44 -1.85 6.02 -2.64
N ASP A 45 -2.63 4.93 -2.57
CA ASP A 45 -2.66 4.06 -1.39
C ASP A 45 -1.33 3.31 -1.21
N ILE A 46 -0.74 2.79 -2.29
CA ILE A 46 0.59 2.15 -2.27
C ILE A 46 1.63 3.10 -1.68
N VAL A 47 1.75 4.33 -2.22
CA VAL A 47 2.78 5.27 -1.78
C VAL A 47 2.52 5.75 -0.36
N ALA A 48 1.29 6.09 -0.02
CA ALA A 48 0.94 6.54 1.32
C ALA A 48 1.08 5.42 2.38
N SER A 49 0.95 4.16 1.99
CA SER A 49 1.16 3.03 2.89
C SER A 49 2.64 2.89 3.32
N GLY A 50 3.59 3.20 2.43
CA GLY A 50 5.02 3.00 2.67
C GLY A 50 5.38 1.54 3.01
N ASN A 51 4.63 0.57 2.47
CA ASN A 51 4.76 -0.84 2.81
C ASN A 51 5.41 -1.63 1.67
N ILE A 52 6.70 -1.92 1.82
CA ILE A 52 7.48 -2.69 0.82
C ILE A 52 6.86 -4.08 0.61
N ARG A 53 6.47 -4.78 1.68
CA ARG A 53 5.90 -6.13 1.58
C ARG A 53 4.61 -6.17 0.76
N TRP A 54 3.87 -5.08 0.76
CA TRP A 54 2.67 -5.00 -0.05
C TRP A 54 3.01 -4.90 -1.54
N VAL A 55 4.02 -4.08 -1.90
CA VAL A 55 4.51 -3.99 -3.29
C VAL A 55 5.08 -5.32 -3.77
N GLU A 56 5.87 -6.00 -2.93
CA GLU A 56 6.38 -7.35 -3.20
C GLU A 56 5.25 -8.37 -3.40
N ALA A 57 4.21 -8.32 -2.58
CA ALA A 57 3.06 -9.22 -2.68
C ALA A 57 2.23 -9.01 -3.96
N ILE A 58 2.13 -7.76 -4.45
CA ILE A 58 1.50 -7.48 -5.75
C ILE A 58 2.34 -8.03 -6.90
N GLY A 59 3.65 -7.89 -6.81
CA GLY A 59 4.63 -8.23 -7.84
C GLY A 59 4.95 -7.06 -8.77
N LEU A 60 6.23 -6.84 -9.05
CA LEU A 60 6.68 -5.76 -9.93
C LEU A 60 6.23 -5.95 -11.38
N ASP A 61 6.10 -7.20 -11.83
CA ASP A 61 5.57 -7.57 -13.15
C ASP A 61 4.16 -7.00 -13.40
N LYS A 62 3.35 -6.87 -12.35
CA LYS A 62 1.99 -6.30 -12.43
C LYS A 62 1.97 -4.79 -12.26
N LEU A 63 3.02 -4.21 -11.71
CA LEU A 63 3.10 -2.77 -11.44
C LEU A 63 3.77 -1.99 -12.56
N PHE A 64 4.75 -2.58 -13.25
CA PHE A 64 5.42 -1.93 -14.35
C PHE A 64 4.53 -1.72 -15.57
N ASN A 65 4.78 -0.64 -16.28
CA ASN A 65 4.14 -0.38 -17.57
C ASN A 65 4.63 -1.38 -18.61
N ILE A 66 3.71 -2.14 -19.20
CA ILE A 66 4.03 -3.22 -20.12
C ILE A 66 4.70 -2.72 -21.40
N ASP A 67 4.34 -1.53 -21.89
CA ASP A 67 4.90 -0.98 -23.12
C ASP A 67 6.34 -0.53 -22.90
N SER A 68 6.66 0.01 -21.71
CA SER A 68 8.04 0.35 -21.34
C SER A 68 8.94 -0.89 -21.24
N VAL A 69 8.39 -1.99 -20.73
CA VAL A 69 9.11 -3.28 -20.68
C VAL A 69 9.29 -3.87 -22.09
N ARG A 70 8.27 -3.81 -22.94
CA ARG A 70 8.35 -4.27 -24.32
C ARG A 70 9.37 -3.45 -25.13
N GLU A 71 9.37 -2.14 -24.98
CA GLU A 71 10.31 -1.24 -25.61
C GLU A 71 11.77 -1.53 -25.19
N PHE A 72 11.99 -1.76 -23.90
CA PHE A 72 13.29 -2.21 -23.39
C PHE A 72 13.70 -3.54 -24.03
N ASN A 73 12.81 -4.53 -24.09
CA ASN A 73 13.13 -5.84 -24.67
C ASN A 73 13.36 -5.79 -26.18
N ALA A 74 12.72 -4.86 -26.89
CA ALA A 74 12.91 -4.65 -28.33
C ALA A 74 14.11 -3.74 -28.65
N GLY A 75 14.62 -3.01 -27.68
CA GLY A 75 15.69 -2.04 -27.85
C GLY A 75 17.05 -2.52 -27.34
N ARG A 76 17.82 -1.57 -26.83
CA ARG A 76 19.12 -1.86 -26.22
C ARG A 76 18.95 -2.40 -24.82
N ARG A 77 19.16 -3.71 -24.68
CA ARG A 77 18.99 -4.46 -23.44
C ARG A 77 20.28 -4.43 -22.61
N ASP A 78 20.53 -3.31 -21.94
CA ASP A 78 21.63 -3.19 -20.99
C ASP A 78 21.15 -2.58 -19.66
N PHE A 79 21.99 -2.68 -18.64
CA PHE A 79 21.68 -2.22 -17.29
C PHE A 79 21.22 -0.74 -17.25
N ASN A 80 21.86 0.13 -18.04
CA ASN A 80 21.59 1.57 -17.98
C ASN A 80 20.29 1.98 -18.66
N HIS A 81 19.70 1.10 -19.49
CA HIS A 81 18.44 1.34 -20.20
C HIS A 81 17.24 0.68 -19.52
N LEU A 82 17.44 -0.03 -18.41
CA LEU A 82 16.36 -0.63 -17.65
C LEU A 82 15.36 0.44 -17.18
N PRO A 83 14.07 0.27 -17.44
CA PRO A 83 13.05 1.23 -17.03
C PRO A 83 12.96 1.31 -15.50
N VAL A 84 12.72 2.50 -14.99
CA VAL A 84 12.47 2.78 -13.57
C VAL A 84 11.00 3.09 -13.38
N LEU A 85 10.37 2.51 -12.36
CA LEU A 85 9.02 2.87 -11.95
C LEU A 85 9.09 3.90 -10.84
N ARG A 86 8.30 4.97 -10.97
CA ARG A 86 8.17 6.01 -9.92
C ARG A 86 6.73 6.41 -9.73
N ILE A 87 6.36 6.58 -8.48
CA ILE A 87 5.09 7.20 -8.09
C ILE A 87 5.42 8.28 -7.08
N GLU A 88 4.99 9.50 -7.33
CA GLU A 88 5.24 10.65 -6.46
C GLU A 88 3.95 11.31 -6.04
N LEU A 89 3.82 11.58 -4.75
CA LEU A 89 2.75 12.38 -4.16
C LEU A 89 3.33 13.68 -3.63
N TYR A 90 2.99 14.77 -4.27
CA TYR A 90 3.30 16.13 -3.83
C TYR A 90 2.26 16.56 -2.83
N LEU A 91 2.69 17.17 -1.75
CA LEU A 91 1.87 17.43 -0.60
C LEU A 91 1.88 18.91 -0.23
N SER A 92 0.79 19.36 0.38
CA SER A 92 0.67 20.65 1.05
C SER A 92 0.07 20.41 2.43
N GLY A 93 0.60 21.11 3.43
CA GLY A 93 0.17 20.98 4.81
C GLY A 93 1.25 21.38 5.79
N ASP A 94 0.97 21.14 7.07
CA ASP A 94 1.94 21.36 8.14
C ASP A 94 2.81 20.11 8.30
N PHE A 95 3.88 20.06 7.50
CA PHE A 95 4.87 19.00 7.56
C PHE A 95 6.20 19.55 8.12
N ASP A 96 6.95 18.67 8.75
CA ASP A 96 8.32 18.99 9.15
C ASP A 96 9.30 18.93 7.97
N HIS A 97 10.50 19.44 8.18
CA HIS A 97 11.58 19.47 7.17
C HIS A 97 11.95 18.09 6.60
N THR A 98 11.55 17.01 7.24
CA THR A 98 11.84 15.64 6.75
C THR A 98 11.05 15.26 5.51
N MET A 99 9.99 16.00 5.18
CA MET A 99 9.18 15.79 3.97
C MET A 99 9.62 16.69 2.81
N ASN A 100 10.35 17.78 3.12
CA ASN A 100 10.67 18.85 2.20
C ASN A 100 12.01 18.64 1.50
N GLY A 101 12.01 18.55 0.18
CA GLY A 101 13.24 18.31 -0.58
C GLY A 101 13.06 18.43 -2.09
N LYS A 102 14.15 18.18 -2.81
CA LYS A 102 14.24 18.26 -4.28
C LYS A 102 14.22 16.91 -4.97
N ASN A 103 14.16 15.81 -4.22
CA ASN A 103 14.19 14.46 -4.80
C ASN A 103 12.82 14.08 -5.38
N ASN A 104 12.41 14.80 -6.41
CA ASN A 104 11.20 14.56 -7.19
C ASN A 104 11.46 14.82 -8.67
N LEU A 105 10.55 14.37 -9.53
CA LEU A 105 10.67 14.49 -10.98
C LEU A 105 10.64 15.95 -11.49
N ASP A 106 10.10 16.89 -10.70
CA ASP A 106 10.08 18.31 -11.05
C ASP A 106 11.37 19.03 -10.63
N GLY A 107 12.22 18.41 -9.79
CA GLY A 107 13.43 19.05 -9.23
C GLY A 107 13.18 20.26 -8.34
N ARG A 108 11.92 20.44 -7.87
CA ARG A 108 11.50 21.58 -7.03
C ARG A 108 11.57 21.23 -5.56
N THR A 109 11.91 22.20 -4.74
CA THR A 109 11.83 22.03 -3.28
C THR A 109 10.37 22.11 -2.84
N CYS A 110 9.83 20.99 -2.39
CA CYS A 110 8.45 20.89 -1.89
C CYS A 110 8.30 19.65 -1.00
N ASP A 111 7.18 19.57 -0.32
CA ASP A 111 6.85 18.42 0.51
C ASP A 111 6.30 17.28 -0.34
N GLY A 112 6.73 16.05 -0.03
CA GLY A 112 6.20 14.90 -0.72
C GLY A 112 6.84 13.58 -0.32
N ILE A 113 6.25 12.53 -0.85
CA ILE A 113 6.71 11.15 -0.72
C ILE A 113 6.72 10.47 -2.07
N ARG A 114 7.57 9.46 -2.21
CA ARG A 114 7.69 8.70 -3.45
C ARG A 114 7.94 7.22 -3.21
N LEU A 115 7.50 6.43 -4.16
CA LEU A 115 7.95 5.07 -4.41
C LEU A 115 8.85 5.07 -5.63
N VAL A 116 10.00 4.43 -5.52
CA VAL A 116 10.92 4.18 -6.64
C VAL A 116 11.23 2.69 -6.68
N CYS A 117 11.03 2.07 -7.86
CA CYS A 117 11.51 0.73 -8.13
C CYS A 117 12.54 0.84 -9.27
N GLU A 118 13.78 0.57 -8.97
CA GLU A 118 14.93 0.73 -9.87
C GLU A 118 15.87 -0.47 -9.79
N PRO A 119 16.61 -0.77 -10.88
CA PRO A 119 17.60 -1.86 -10.85
C PRO A 119 18.57 -1.65 -9.70
N ASN A 120 18.82 -2.71 -8.93
CA ASN A 120 19.80 -2.64 -7.85
C ASN A 120 21.23 -2.68 -8.44
N PRO A 121 22.04 -1.63 -8.24
CA PRO A 121 23.39 -1.58 -8.78
C PRO A 121 24.31 -2.67 -8.21
N ASP A 122 24.03 -3.22 -7.03
CA ASP A 122 24.79 -4.31 -6.43
C ASP A 122 24.70 -5.60 -7.24
N PHE A 123 23.64 -5.75 -8.05
CA PHE A 123 23.41 -6.92 -8.92
C PHE A 123 23.63 -6.60 -10.41
N SER A 124 24.42 -5.58 -10.74
CA SER A 124 24.63 -5.14 -12.14
C SER A 124 25.24 -6.21 -13.04
N SER A 125 26.13 -7.06 -12.50
CA SER A 125 26.73 -8.19 -13.21
C SER A 125 25.71 -9.29 -13.48
N GLU A 126 24.95 -9.69 -12.48
CA GLU A 126 23.92 -10.74 -12.57
C GLU A 126 22.79 -10.33 -13.52
N ILE A 127 22.37 -9.06 -13.43
CA ILE A 127 21.39 -8.49 -14.37
C ILE A 127 21.93 -8.56 -15.81
N SER A 128 23.18 -8.16 -16.03
CA SER A 128 23.79 -8.16 -17.37
C SER A 128 23.89 -9.57 -17.94
N GLU A 129 24.27 -10.54 -17.11
CA GLU A 129 24.30 -11.96 -17.49
C GLU A 129 22.91 -12.50 -17.82
N ALA A 130 21.91 -12.21 -16.98
CA ALA A 130 20.53 -12.63 -17.20
C ALA A 130 19.94 -12.05 -18.48
N LEU A 131 20.22 -10.78 -18.78
CA LEU A 131 19.80 -10.11 -20.02
C LEU A 131 20.45 -10.68 -21.26
N TYR A 132 21.70 -11.13 -21.15
CA TYR A 132 22.43 -11.78 -22.25
C TYR A 132 21.92 -13.20 -22.53
N THR A 133 21.61 -13.95 -21.47
CA THR A 133 21.24 -15.37 -21.59
C THR A 133 19.82 -15.58 -22.10
N ASN A 134 18.91 -14.64 -21.84
CA ASN A 134 17.49 -14.80 -22.21
C ASN A 134 16.91 -13.51 -22.82
N GLU A 135 16.56 -13.58 -24.11
CA GLU A 135 16.08 -12.43 -24.89
C GLU A 135 14.72 -11.89 -24.44
N THR A 136 13.89 -12.68 -23.76
CA THR A 136 12.54 -12.29 -23.36
C THR A 136 12.43 -11.97 -21.85
N TYR A 137 13.49 -12.26 -21.10
CA TYR A 137 13.49 -12.08 -19.66
C TYR A 137 13.61 -10.59 -19.26
N PHE A 138 12.78 -10.16 -18.30
CA PHE A 138 12.92 -8.88 -17.66
C PHE A 138 13.25 -9.10 -16.17
N PRO A 139 14.32 -8.50 -15.64
CA PRO A 139 14.93 -8.88 -14.37
C PRO A 139 14.23 -8.21 -13.16
N TYR A 140 12.93 -8.42 -12.98
CA TYR A 140 12.15 -7.84 -11.86
C TYR A 140 12.72 -8.19 -10.49
N ASP A 141 13.27 -9.40 -10.32
CA ASP A 141 13.77 -9.90 -9.05
C ASP A 141 15.01 -9.16 -8.54
N TYR A 142 15.68 -8.43 -9.43
CA TYR A 142 16.86 -7.64 -9.12
C TYR A 142 16.59 -6.15 -8.93
N TYR A 143 15.30 -5.78 -8.82
CA TYR A 143 14.93 -4.39 -8.57
C TYR A 143 14.84 -4.11 -7.07
N SER A 144 15.34 -2.96 -6.67
CA SER A 144 15.14 -2.41 -5.34
C SER A 144 13.81 -1.65 -5.27
N ILE A 145 13.10 -1.81 -4.15
CA ILE A 145 11.86 -1.08 -3.86
C ILE A 145 12.16 -0.12 -2.73
N ARG A 146 12.02 1.17 -2.98
CA ARG A 146 12.34 2.21 -2.01
C ARG A 146 11.23 3.22 -1.85
N PHE A 147 10.76 3.38 -0.62
CA PHE A 147 9.90 4.49 -0.24
C PHE A 147 10.73 5.56 0.44
N SER A 148 10.63 6.79 -0.02
CA SER A 148 11.33 7.93 0.57
C SER A 148 10.49 9.21 0.53
N THR A 149 10.85 10.16 1.38
CA THR A 149 10.37 11.54 1.28
C THR A 149 11.15 12.28 0.18
N PHE A 150 10.72 13.48 -0.18
CA PHE A 150 11.47 14.32 -1.10
C PHE A 150 12.78 14.87 -0.49
N ALA A 151 12.94 14.80 0.85
CA ALA A 151 14.22 14.99 1.54
C ALA A 151 15.17 13.78 1.46
N ASP A 152 14.80 12.72 0.73
CA ASP A 152 15.52 11.44 0.60
C ASP A 152 15.62 10.62 1.90
N LEU A 153 14.77 10.89 2.86
CA LEU A 153 14.66 10.10 4.07
C LEU A 153 13.72 8.92 3.86
N GLY A 154 14.07 7.75 4.41
CA GLY A 154 13.22 6.56 4.32
C GLY A 154 11.82 6.81 4.87
N TYR A 155 10.80 6.47 4.09
CA TYR A 155 9.39 6.55 4.47
C TYR A 155 8.85 5.15 4.73
N SER A 156 8.17 4.97 5.85
CA SER A 156 7.55 3.69 6.19
C SER A 156 6.18 3.91 6.82
N GLY A 157 5.30 2.93 6.65
CA GLY A 157 3.94 2.96 7.18
C GLY A 157 3.82 3.04 8.71
N TYR A 158 4.89 2.77 9.45
CA TYR A 158 4.91 2.92 10.91
C TYR A 158 4.89 4.39 11.37
N LYS A 159 5.47 5.30 10.59
CA LYS A 159 5.48 6.74 10.86
C LYS A 159 4.57 7.46 9.88
N LYS A 160 3.32 7.01 9.76
CA LYS A 160 2.35 7.59 8.80
C LYS A 160 2.10 9.06 9.11
N LYS A 161 2.69 9.92 8.30
CA LYS A 161 2.37 11.36 8.27
C LYS A 161 1.15 11.64 7.39
N ILE A 162 0.82 10.71 6.50
CA ILE A 162 -0.32 10.77 5.60
C ILE A 162 -1.21 9.56 5.90
N ARG A 163 -2.49 9.83 6.08
CA ARG A 163 -3.49 8.80 6.35
C ARG A 163 -4.39 8.67 5.15
N THR A 164 -4.42 7.47 4.60
CA THR A 164 -5.28 7.11 3.48
C THR A 164 -6.20 5.96 3.87
N VAL A 165 -7.39 5.96 3.32
CA VAL A 165 -8.32 4.84 3.36
C VAL A 165 -8.82 4.64 1.94
N LEU A 166 -8.47 3.51 1.33
CA LEU A 166 -9.06 3.09 0.07
C LEU A 166 -10.30 2.24 0.39
N ILE A 167 -11.45 2.70 -0.08
CA ILE A 167 -12.72 1.96 0.02
C ILE A 167 -13.05 1.44 -1.37
N ASP A 168 -12.83 0.15 -1.57
CA ASP A 168 -13.19 -0.54 -2.81
C ASP A 168 -14.51 -1.28 -2.63
N SER A 169 -15.57 -0.72 -3.19
CA SER A 169 -16.91 -1.30 -3.13
C SER A 169 -17.11 -2.50 -4.06
N THR A 170 -16.15 -2.79 -4.94
CA THR A 170 -16.25 -3.88 -5.92
C THR A 170 -15.66 -5.19 -5.41
N SER A 171 -14.64 -5.10 -4.55
CA SER A 171 -13.91 -6.26 -4.02
C SER A 171 -14.32 -6.65 -2.60
N MET A 172 -15.03 -5.77 -1.89
CA MET A 172 -15.42 -5.99 -0.50
C MET A 172 -16.94 -5.95 -0.32
N SER A 173 -17.47 -6.82 0.53
CA SER A 173 -18.84 -6.62 1.02
C SER A 173 -18.91 -5.26 1.73
N SER A 174 -20.04 -4.58 1.60
CA SER A 174 -20.28 -3.26 2.23
C SER A 174 -20.01 -3.28 3.75
N GLU A 175 -20.24 -4.42 4.37
CA GLU A 175 -20.04 -4.66 5.80
C GLU A 175 -18.55 -4.67 6.17
N TYR A 176 -17.72 -5.33 5.36
CA TYR A 176 -16.26 -5.37 5.58
C TYR A 176 -15.61 -4.00 5.37
N ALA A 177 -16.00 -3.28 4.32
CA ALA A 177 -15.51 -1.93 4.04
C ALA A 177 -15.88 -0.96 5.18
N THR A 178 -17.11 -1.06 5.70
CA THR A 178 -17.56 -0.26 6.85
C THR A 178 -16.76 -0.59 8.11
N THR A 179 -16.54 -1.87 8.38
CA THR A 179 -15.78 -2.33 9.56
C THR A 179 -14.32 -1.86 9.49
N ASP A 180 -13.67 -1.95 8.33
CA ASP A 180 -12.29 -1.49 8.16
C ASP A 180 -12.18 0.04 8.27
N PHE A 181 -13.14 0.79 7.71
CA PHE A 181 -13.22 2.24 7.86
C PHE A 181 -13.37 2.64 9.33
N VAL A 182 -14.33 2.03 10.05
CA VAL A 182 -14.55 2.31 11.48
C VAL A 182 -13.30 1.98 12.30
N ARG A 183 -12.64 0.84 12.01
CA ARG A 183 -11.38 0.47 12.69
C ARG A 183 -10.29 1.50 12.47
N ARG A 184 -10.10 1.97 11.24
CA ARG A 184 -9.08 2.99 10.91
C ARG A 184 -9.40 4.33 11.57
N MET A 185 -10.67 4.75 11.56
CA MET A 185 -11.12 5.97 12.24
C MET A 185 -10.93 5.87 13.76
N TYR A 186 -11.25 4.72 14.36
CA TYR A 186 -11.01 4.47 15.77
C TYR A 186 -9.52 4.61 16.13
N HIS A 187 -8.63 3.98 15.37
CA HIS A 187 -7.20 4.14 15.56
C HIS A 187 -6.74 5.58 15.45
N HIS A 188 -7.32 6.32 14.52
CA HIS A 188 -7.00 7.74 14.35
C HIS A 188 -7.43 8.58 15.57
N CYS A 189 -8.64 8.40 16.03
CA CYS A 189 -9.17 9.17 17.16
C CYS A 189 -8.49 8.85 18.50
N THR A 190 -7.90 7.64 18.63
CA THR A 190 -7.29 7.17 19.87
C THR A 190 -5.75 7.11 19.83
N GLU A 191 -5.11 7.65 18.78
CA GLU A 191 -3.67 7.49 18.54
C GLU A 191 -2.82 8.07 19.68
N THR A 192 -3.25 9.19 20.24
CA THR A 192 -2.54 9.88 21.33
C THR A 192 -2.86 9.33 22.72
N ASP A 193 -3.91 8.51 22.86
CA ASP A 193 -4.36 7.98 24.16
C ASP A 193 -4.23 6.46 24.22
N ALA A 194 -3.04 6.01 24.63
CA ALA A 194 -2.75 4.59 24.80
C ALA A 194 -3.58 3.95 25.92
N ALA A 195 -3.93 4.71 26.97
CA ALA A 195 -4.72 4.22 28.09
C ALA A 195 -6.18 3.98 27.69
N ALA A 196 -6.79 4.92 26.96
CA ALA A 196 -8.13 4.74 26.42
C ALA A 196 -8.19 3.53 25.46
N ARG A 197 -7.19 3.34 24.60
CA ARG A 197 -7.11 2.16 23.73
C ARG A 197 -7.06 0.84 24.50
N ALA A 198 -6.24 0.79 25.55
CA ALA A 198 -6.13 -0.40 26.38
C ALA A 198 -7.45 -0.71 27.10
N LEU A 199 -8.10 0.32 27.64
CA LEU A 199 -9.40 0.20 28.29
C LEU A 199 -10.47 -0.32 27.31
N HIS A 200 -10.61 0.30 26.15
CA HIS A 200 -11.59 -0.12 25.14
C HIS A 200 -11.35 -1.55 24.67
N LYS A 201 -10.10 -1.92 24.45
CA LYS A 201 -9.71 -3.28 24.06
C LYS A 201 -10.04 -4.32 25.13
N SER A 202 -9.84 -3.96 26.42
CA SER A 202 -10.22 -4.80 27.54
C SER A 202 -11.74 -4.98 27.64
N GLN A 203 -12.50 -3.88 27.54
CA GLN A 203 -13.96 -3.92 27.53
C GLN A 203 -14.52 -4.76 26.38
N TYR A 204 -13.99 -4.59 25.18
CA TYR A 204 -14.40 -5.39 24.03
C TYR A 204 -14.16 -6.89 24.23
N ARG A 205 -13.01 -7.28 24.80
CA ARG A 205 -12.72 -8.68 25.14
C ARG A 205 -13.71 -9.22 26.18
N LEU A 206 -14.01 -8.44 27.23
CA LEU A 206 -14.95 -8.84 28.25
C LEU A 206 -16.37 -9.03 27.67
N MET A 207 -16.80 -8.12 26.81
CA MET A 207 -18.11 -8.24 26.10
C MET A 207 -18.13 -9.48 25.19
N GLY A 208 -17.07 -9.70 24.41
CA GLY A 208 -16.95 -10.87 23.54
C GLY A 208 -16.95 -12.18 24.32
N SER A 209 -16.23 -12.23 25.46
CA SER A 209 -16.22 -13.38 26.34
C SER A 209 -17.59 -13.67 26.96
N ARG A 210 -18.31 -12.64 27.43
CA ARG A 210 -19.69 -12.78 27.94
C ARG A 210 -20.63 -13.26 26.86
N TYR A 211 -20.59 -12.64 25.67
CA TYR A 211 -21.41 -13.08 24.54
C TYR A 211 -21.15 -14.54 24.16
N GLY A 212 -19.87 -14.95 24.11
CA GLY A 212 -19.48 -16.33 23.85
C GLY A 212 -20.00 -17.29 24.92
N ALA A 213 -19.89 -16.93 26.20
CA ALA A 213 -20.33 -17.77 27.31
C ALA A 213 -21.86 -17.89 27.41
N GLU A 214 -22.58 -16.80 27.16
CA GLU A 214 -24.04 -16.73 27.37
C GLU A 214 -24.82 -17.09 26.10
N SER A 215 -24.47 -16.49 24.96
CA SER A 215 -25.24 -16.61 23.72
C SER A 215 -24.84 -17.83 22.88
N LEU A 216 -23.59 -18.28 22.94
CA LEU A 216 -23.12 -19.47 22.22
C LEU A 216 -23.22 -20.75 23.04
N LYS A 217 -23.58 -20.67 24.34
CA LYS A 217 -23.70 -21.85 25.19
C LYS A 217 -24.71 -22.87 24.61
N SER A 218 -25.88 -22.42 24.22
CA SER A 218 -26.92 -23.26 23.62
C SER A 218 -26.49 -23.85 22.26
N LEU A 219 -25.67 -23.13 21.50
CA LEU A 219 -25.11 -23.62 20.24
C LEU A 219 -24.04 -24.66 20.47
N ASN A 220 -23.19 -24.46 21.49
CA ASN A 220 -22.14 -25.38 21.89
C ASN A 220 -22.73 -26.70 22.42
N GLU A 221 -23.83 -26.64 23.20
CA GLU A 221 -24.57 -27.83 23.66
C GLU A 221 -25.24 -28.61 22.51
N ARG A 222 -25.62 -27.92 21.42
CA ARG A 222 -26.20 -28.54 20.21
C ARG A 222 -25.17 -29.12 19.26
N VAL A 223 -23.95 -28.60 19.24
CA VAL A 223 -22.85 -29.04 18.38
C VAL A 223 -22.05 -30.17 19.04
N HIS A 224 -22.22 -30.42 20.34
CA HIS A 224 -21.59 -31.49 21.12
C HIS A 224 -22.55 -32.59 21.62
N PRO A 225 -23.23 -33.29 20.73
CA PRO A 225 -23.69 -34.63 21.11
C PRO A 225 -22.55 -35.61 20.80
N GLU A 226 -21.91 -36.13 21.83
CA GLU A 226 -21.03 -37.33 21.71
C GLU A 226 -19.61 -37.15 21.14
N GLY A 227 -18.84 -36.12 21.53
CA GLY A 227 -17.38 -36.19 21.49
C GLY A 227 -16.69 -36.28 20.13
N GLN A 228 -17.37 -36.00 19.02
CA GLN A 228 -16.81 -36.10 17.67
C GLN A 228 -16.32 -34.80 17.04
N TYR A 229 -16.52 -33.67 17.68
CA TYR A 229 -16.12 -32.36 17.13
C TYR A 229 -15.19 -31.62 18.09
N LEU A 230 -14.12 -31.04 17.53
CA LEU A 230 -13.20 -30.17 18.26
C LEU A 230 -13.99 -29.00 18.88
N SER A 231 -13.83 -28.82 20.19
CA SER A 231 -14.49 -27.76 20.97
C SER A 231 -14.24 -26.38 20.37
N LEU A 232 -15.32 -25.65 20.07
CA LEU A 232 -15.27 -24.24 19.66
C LEU A 232 -14.59 -23.31 20.70
N ILE A 233 -14.36 -23.81 21.93
CA ILE A 233 -13.67 -23.11 23.01
C ILE A 233 -12.19 -22.89 22.69
N HIS A 234 -11.57 -23.74 21.87
CA HIS A 234 -10.16 -23.56 21.45
C HIS A 234 -9.96 -22.49 20.35
N ILE A 235 -11.02 -21.99 19.74
CA ILE A 235 -10.96 -20.93 18.72
C ILE A 235 -10.87 -19.54 19.39
N SER A 236 -11.18 -19.42 20.67
CA SER A 236 -11.20 -18.16 21.40
C SER A 236 -9.95 -17.84 22.21
N GLU A 237 -8.96 -18.74 22.27
CA GLU A 237 -7.66 -18.38 22.84
C GLU A 237 -6.84 -17.60 21.81
N PRO A 238 -6.51 -16.32 22.08
CA PRO A 238 -5.61 -15.58 21.22
C PRO A 238 -4.24 -16.26 21.30
N THR A 239 -3.81 -16.85 20.19
CA THR A 239 -2.42 -17.25 20.01
C THR A 239 -1.54 -16.05 20.40
N ARG A 240 -0.73 -16.25 21.42
CA ARG A 240 0.33 -15.32 21.81
C ARG A 240 1.32 -15.27 20.63
N LEU A 241 1.37 -14.13 19.98
CA LEU A 241 2.51 -13.64 19.21
C LEU A 241 3.08 -12.45 19.94
#